data_93e6f0f84a75fb1f1038dfc1366bc6bd
#
_entry.id   93e6f0f84a75fb1f1038dfc1366bc6bd
#
_cell.length_a   1.000
_cell.length_b   1.000
_cell.length_c   1.000
_cell.angle_alpha   90.00
_cell.angle_beta   90.00
_cell.angle_gamma   90.00
#
_symmetry.space_group_name_H-M   'P 1'
#
loop_
_entity.id
_entity.type
_entity.pdbx_description
1 polymer ?
#
loop_
_entity_poly.entity_id
_entity_poly.type
_entity_poly.pdbx_seq_one_letter_code
_entity_poly.pdbx_strand_id
1 'polypeptide(L)'
;MSTPSLPPDTPTEPDDWAAQREALRGLHREVLAEPMPPALQAAAARLARRRATIDRRARWATCSGMAAAVLLAFGVGWVASGQWQARPAIAMARAPAAQNFVREAAAAYVVYSPEKRHPVEVAASEQQHLVQWLSRRLDRPLKVPDLSAQGYALVGGRLLPGDDGARAQFMFENAAGQRVTLYLGALDDKAAPAASANSETAFRFASSDAVSSFYWVDRGFGYALSAPLPRDALLSLANEVYRQL
;
A
#
# COMPACT_ATOMS: atom_id res chain seq x y z
N MET A 1 -15.49 54.31 15.99
CA MET A 1 -15.27 52.89 16.27
C MET A 1 -14.45 52.34 15.14
N SER A 2 -13.14 52.27 15.34
CA SER A 2 -12.19 51.83 14.33
C SER A 2 -11.91 50.35 14.51
N THR A 3 -12.15 49.57 13.47
CA THR A 3 -11.81 48.13 13.41
C THR A 3 -10.30 47.99 13.16
N PRO A 4 -9.57 47.17 13.91
CA PRO A 4 -8.19 46.86 13.60
C PRO A 4 -8.14 45.91 12.41
N SER A 5 -7.40 46.28 11.38
CA SER A 5 -7.05 45.43 10.24
C SER A 5 -6.01 44.39 10.67
N LEU A 6 -6.30 43.10 10.47
CA LEU A 6 -5.30 42.03 10.56
C LEU A 6 -4.26 42.21 9.43
N PRO A 7 -2.98 41.94 9.71
CA PRO A 7 -1.96 41.87 8.69
C PRO A 7 -2.12 40.65 7.78
N PRO A 8 -1.71 40.70 6.52
CA PRO A 8 -1.77 39.52 5.63
C PRO A 8 -0.61 38.59 5.92
N ASP A 9 -0.89 37.47 6.60
CA ASP A 9 0.02 36.35 6.72
C ASP A 9 -0.21 35.37 5.56
N THR A 10 0.51 35.58 4.47
CA THR A 10 0.77 34.53 3.49
C THR A 10 2.26 34.53 3.17
N PRO A 11 3.04 33.52 3.62
CA PRO A 11 4.40 33.36 3.14
C PRO A 11 4.34 32.77 1.73
N THR A 12 4.64 33.61 0.76
CA THR A 12 4.66 33.24 -0.65
C THR A 12 6.06 33.47 -1.20
N GLU A 13 7.03 32.55 -0.88
CA GLU A 13 8.18 32.30 -1.76
C GLU A 13 9.12 31.24 -1.13
N PRO A 14 9.75 30.34 -1.93
CA PRO A 14 10.67 29.31 -1.43
C PRO A 14 11.92 29.88 -0.72
N ASP A 15 12.27 31.13 -0.96
CA ASP A 15 13.40 31.81 -0.28
C ASP A 15 13.10 32.14 1.18
N ASP A 16 11.86 32.39 1.54
CA ASP A 16 11.43 32.66 2.92
C ASP A 16 11.64 31.44 3.84
N TRP A 17 11.40 30.24 3.33
CA TRP A 17 11.64 29.01 4.06
C TRP A 17 13.12 28.72 4.30
N ALA A 18 13.99 29.15 3.41
CA ALA A 18 15.44 29.03 3.58
C ALA A 18 15.94 30.00 4.67
N ALA A 19 15.46 31.23 4.66
CA ALA A 19 15.77 32.23 5.67
C ALA A 19 15.25 31.85 7.06
N GLN A 20 14.00 31.35 7.14
CA GLN A 20 13.43 30.87 8.42
C GLN A 20 14.19 29.68 8.99
N ARG A 21 14.60 28.71 8.15
CA ARG A 21 15.42 27.56 8.58
C ARG A 21 16.78 28.00 9.08
N GLU A 22 17.40 28.99 8.45
CA GLU A 22 18.70 29.51 8.90
C GLU A 22 18.57 30.29 10.20
N ALA A 23 17.53 31.09 10.37
CA ALA A 23 17.22 31.77 11.62
C ALA A 23 16.99 30.77 12.77
N LEU A 24 16.21 29.69 12.54
CA LEU A 24 15.97 28.62 13.52
C LEU A 24 17.27 27.88 13.88
N ARG A 25 18.13 27.59 12.89
CA ARG A 25 19.45 27.00 13.16
C ARG A 25 20.34 27.94 13.98
N GLY A 26 20.26 29.22 13.73
CA GLY A 26 20.97 30.25 14.49
C GLY A 26 20.55 30.28 15.96
N LEU A 27 19.24 30.24 16.22
CA LEU A 27 18.66 30.23 17.57
C LEU A 27 19.00 28.96 18.35
N HIS A 28 19.13 27.84 17.68
CA HIS A 28 19.41 26.54 18.32
C HIS A 28 20.86 26.06 18.13
N ARG A 29 21.78 26.96 17.77
CA ARG A 29 23.18 26.60 17.49
C ARG A 29 23.86 25.90 18.66
N GLU A 30 23.57 26.28 19.88
CA GLU A 30 24.12 25.63 21.07
C GLU A 30 23.62 24.19 21.22
N VAL A 31 22.32 23.96 21.00
CA VAL A 31 21.72 22.61 21.07
C VAL A 31 22.22 21.74 19.91
N LEU A 32 22.40 22.31 18.73
CA LEU A 32 22.92 21.60 17.54
C LEU A 32 24.42 21.29 17.67
N ALA A 33 25.17 22.05 18.48
CA ALA A 33 26.58 21.84 18.77
C ALA A 33 26.80 20.87 19.95
N GLU A 34 25.74 20.46 20.66
CA GLU A 34 25.84 19.52 21.77
C GLU A 34 26.32 18.15 21.27
N PRO A 35 27.38 17.59 21.88
CA PRO A 35 27.90 16.30 21.45
C PRO A 35 26.85 15.21 21.67
N MET A 36 26.56 14.46 20.62
CA MET A 36 25.59 13.36 20.66
C MET A 36 25.91 12.39 21.81
N PRO A 37 24.93 12.05 22.66
CA PRO A 37 25.14 11.13 23.76
C PRO A 37 25.77 9.80 23.32
N PRO A 38 26.72 9.24 24.09
CA PRO A 38 27.45 8.04 23.69
C PRO A 38 26.53 6.83 23.47
N ALA A 39 25.38 6.78 24.13
CA ALA A 39 24.37 5.74 23.91
C ALA A 39 23.76 5.80 22.49
N LEU A 40 23.47 6.99 21.97
CA LEU A 40 22.94 7.18 20.63
C LEU A 40 24.03 6.92 19.56
N GLN A 41 25.27 7.33 19.80
CA GLN A 41 26.38 6.99 18.94
C GLN A 41 26.59 5.46 18.83
N ALA A 42 26.51 4.76 19.97
CA ALA A 42 26.62 3.31 20.01
C ALA A 42 25.44 2.63 19.29
N ALA A 43 24.23 3.14 19.41
CA ALA A 43 23.06 2.63 18.69
C ALA A 43 23.20 2.84 17.17
N ALA A 44 23.61 4.03 16.74
CA ALA A 44 23.86 4.32 15.32
C ALA A 44 24.97 3.42 14.74
N ALA A 45 26.06 3.21 15.47
CA ALA A 45 27.14 2.32 15.07
C ALA A 45 26.68 0.84 14.95
N ARG A 46 25.80 0.37 15.84
CA ARG A 46 25.20 -0.98 15.77
C ARG A 46 24.35 -1.15 14.52
N LEU A 47 23.52 -0.15 14.19
CA LEU A 47 22.69 -0.15 12.98
C LEU A 47 23.56 -0.13 11.70
N ALA A 48 24.60 0.71 11.67
CA ALA A 48 25.52 0.77 10.56
C ALA A 48 26.25 -0.58 10.32
N ARG A 49 26.70 -1.24 11.38
CA ARG A 49 27.32 -2.57 11.31
C ARG A 49 26.34 -3.64 10.81
N ARG A 50 25.09 -3.62 11.27
CA ARG A 50 24.05 -4.55 10.77
C ARG A 50 23.78 -4.35 9.28
N ARG A 51 23.67 -3.12 8.80
CA ARG A 51 23.53 -2.83 7.36
C ARG A 51 24.72 -3.32 6.56
N ALA A 52 25.94 -3.04 7.00
CA ALA A 52 27.15 -3.48 6.34
C ALA A 52 27.29 -5.03 6.25
N THR A 53 26.79 -5.76 7.25
CA THR A 53 26.81 -7.24 7.21
C THR A 53 25.75 -7.80 6.27
N ILE A 54 24.60 -7.17 6.16
CA ILE A 54 23.53 -7.55 5.19
C ILE A 54 24.02 -7.30 3.76
N ASP A 55 24.61 -6.14 3.49
CA ASP A 55 25.13 -5.79 2.16
C ASP A 55 26.30 -6.67 1.75
N ARG A 56 27.17 -7.06 2.69
CA ARG A 56 28.28 -7.97 2.41
C ARG A 56 27.78 -9.38 2.08
N ARG A 57 26.79 -9.89 2.81
CA ARG A 57 26.17 -11.19 2.51
C ARG A 57 25.44 -11.19 1.17
N ALA A 58 24.74 -10.11 0.82
CA ALA A 58 24.09 -9.97 -0.47
C ALA A 58 25.11 -9.98 -1.63
N ARG A 59 26.25 -9.30 -1.50
CA ARG A 59 27.32 -9.29 -2.53
C ARG A 59 28.02 -10.63 -2.66
N TRP A 60 28.23 -11.38 -1.59
CA TRP A 60 28.86 -12.71 -1.65
C TRP A 60 27.91 -13.76 -2.25
N ALA A 61 26.60 -13.67 -2.02
CA ALA A 61 25.62 -14.54 -2.63
C ALA A 61 25.50 -14.36 -4.16
N THR A 62 25.79 -13.17 -4.69
CA THR A 62 25.77 -12.92 -6.13
C THR A 62 27.03 -13.36 -6.86
N CYS A 63 28.20 -13.46 -6.19
CA CYS A 63 29.47 -13.81 -6.83
C CYS A 63 29.77 -15.32 -6.87
N SER A 64 29.20 -16.15 -5.97
CA SER A 64 29.51 -17.59 -5.91
C SER A 64 28.56 -18.50 -6.69
N GLY A 65 27.44 -17.97 -7.22
CA GLY A 65 26.44 -18.76 -7.96
C GLY A 65 26.68 -18.91 -9.46
N MET A 66 27.57 -18.11 -10.04
CA MET A 66 27.67 -18.00 -11.51
C MET A 66 28.60 -18.99 -12.23
N ALA A 67 29.46 -19.69 -11.52
CA ALA A 67 30.46 -20.57 -12.17
C ALA A 67 30.04 -22.04 -12.33
N ALA A 68 29.09 -22.54 -11.52
CA ALA A 68 28.65 -23.94 -11.56
C ALA A 68 27.41 -24.21 -12.42
N ALA A 69 26.60 -23.19 -12.72
CA ALA A 69 25.33 -23.37 -13.42
C ALA A 69 25.44 -23.42 -14.95
N VAL A 70 26.55 -22.91 -15.53
CA VAL A 70 26.69 -22.80 -17.00
C VAL A 70 26.99 -24.14 -17.66
N LEU A 71 27.60 -25.09 -16.97
CA LEU A 71 27.99 -26.39 -17.56
C LEU A 71 26.92 -27.49 -17.52
N LEU A 72 25.89 -27.32 -16.67
CA LEU A 72 24.75 -28.29 -16.59
C LEU A 72 23.53 -27.87 -17.42
N ALA A 73 23.45 -26.61 -17.82
CA ALA A 73 22.30 -26.10 -18.57
C ALA A 73 22.35 -26.40 -20.09
N PHE A 74 23.50 -26.73 -20.63
CA PHE A 74 23.64 -26.97 -22.08
C PHE A 74 23.28 -28.41 -22.53
N GLY A 75 23.23 -29.36 -21.59
CA GLY A 75 22.98 -30.76 -21.92
C GLY A 75 21.53 -31.23 -21.93
N VAL A 76 20.63 -30.52 -21.26
CA VAL A 76 19.22 -30.94 -21.08
C VAL A 76 18.22 -30.01 -21.81
N GLY A 77 18.70 -28.88 -22.29
CA GLY A 77 17.84 -27.79 -22.80
C GLY A 77 17.24 -27.97 -24.20
N TRP A 78 17.58 -29.00 -24.95
CA TRP A 78 17.12 -29.09 -26.34
C TRP A 78 15.92 -30.02 -26.56
N VAL A 79 15.50 -30.84 -25.64
CA VAL A 79 14.39 -31.79 -25.84
C VAL A 79 13.06 -31.32 -25.24
N ALA A 80 13.05 -30.28 -24.42
CA ALA A 80 11.84 -29.81 -23.74
C ALA A 80 11.38 -28.37 -24.09
N SER A 81 11.81 -27.82 -25.22
CA SER A 81 11.45 -26.45 -25.67
C SER A 81 10.11 -26.40 -26.41
N GLY A 82 9.05 -26.86 -25.82
CA GLY A 82 7.71 -26.73 -26.35
C GLY A 82 6.67 -26.53 -25.28
N GLN A 83 6.19 -25.30 -25.11
CA GLN A 83 4.88 -24.90 -24.62
C GLN A 83 4.51 -24.94 -23.13
N TRP A 84 5.37 -25.27 -22.17
CA TRP A 84 4.89 -25.40 -20.77
C TRP A 84 5.51 -24.44 -19.74
N GLN A 85 6.41 -23.51 -20.09
CA GLN A 85 7.20 -22.77 -19.10
C GLN A 85 6.86 -21.29 -18.86
N ALA A 86 5.92 -20.69 -19.60
CA ALA A 86 5.60 -19.28 -19.39
C ALA A 86 4.63 -18.98 -18.24
N ARG A 87 3.81 -19.96 -17.83
CA ARG A 87 2.77 -19.74 -16.79
C ARG A 87 3.26 -19.77 -15.33
N PRO A 88 4.18 -20.65 -14.89
CA PRO A 88 4.56 -20.70 -13.47
C PRO A 88 5.48 -19.56 -13.02
N ALA A 89 6.37 -19.07 -13.88
CA ALA A 89 7.31 -18.01 -13.50
C ALA A 89 6.61 -16.66 -13.24
N ILE A 90 5.60 -16.33 -14.05
CA ILE A 90 4.79 -15.11 -13.89
C ILE A 90 3.90 -15.20 -12.63
N ALA A 91 3.38 -16.39 -12.33
CA ALA A 91 2.61 -16.61 -11.11
C ALA A 91 3.48 -16.52 -9.83
N MET A 92 4.74 -16.96 -9.90
CA MET A 92 5.70 -16.84 -8.77
C MET A 92 6.16 -15.40 -8.54
N ALA A 93 6.36 -14.59 -9.59
CA ALA A 93 6.74 -13.18 -9.46
C ALA A 93 5.59 -12.30 -8.93
N ARG A 94 4.35 -12.66 -9.21
CA ARG A 94 3.15 -11.96 -8.71
C ARG A 94 2.77 -12.30 -7.26
N ALA A 95 3.14 -13.47 -6.79
CA ALA A 95 2.79 -13.89 -5.43
C ALA A 95 3.33 -12.94 -4.34
N PRO A 96 4.58 -12.44 -4.39
CA PRO A 96 5.09 -11.48 -3.42
C PRO A 96 4.36 -10.13 -3.44
N ALA A 97 4.11 -9.56 -4.61
CA ALA A 97 3.42 -8.26 -4.73
C ALA A 97 1.98 -8.34 -4.22
N ALA A 98 1.24 -9.38 -4.60
CA ALA A 98 -0.12 -9.60 -4.10
C ALA A 98 -0.16 -9.87 -2.58
N GLN A 99 0.84 -10.57 -2.02
CA GLN A 99 0.96 -10.79 -0.58
C GLN A 99 1.28 -9.51 0.18
N ASN A 100 2.14 -8.64 -0.37
CA ASN A 100 2.42 -7.32 0.20
C ASN A 100 1.15 -6.47 0.20
N PHE A 101 0.46 -6.41 -0.93
CA PHE A 101 -0.80 -5.67 -1.06
C PHE A 101 -1.85 -6.10 -0.02
N VAL A 102 -2.02 -7.39 0.21
CA VAL A 102 -2.96 -7.90 1.23
C VAL A 102 -2.51 -7.54 2.65
N ARG A 103 -1.20 -7.55 2.92
CA ARG A 103 -0.67 -7.12 4.22
C ARG A 103 -0.88 -5.61 4.45
N GLU A 104 -0.69 -4.79 3.42
CA GLU A 104 -1.02 -3.36 3.46
C GLU A 104 -2.51 -3.15 3.76
N ALA A 105 -3.40 -3.88 3.08
CA ALA A 105 -4.83 -3.81 3.29
C ALA A 105 -5.23 -4.21 4.72
N ALA A 106 -4.67 -5.30 5.24
CA ALA A 106 -4.91 -5.76 6.60
C ALA A 106 -4.38 -4.77 7.64
N ALA A 107 -3.18 -4.21 7.42
CA ALA A 107 -2.60 -3.19 8.30
C ALA A 107 -3.46 -1.92 8.29
N ALA A 108 -3.90 -1.46 7.13
CA ALA A 108 -4.81 -0.31 7.01
C ALA A 108 -6.14 -0.57 7.73
N TYR A 109 -6.70 -1.78 7.63
CA TYR A 109 -7.88 -2.15 8.39
C TYR A 109 -7.65 -2.01 9.91
N VAL A 110 -6.59 -2.63 10.43
CA VAL A 110 -6.28 -2.63 11.87
C VAL A 110 -6.07 -1.22 12.42
N VAL A 111 -5.41 -0.36 11.65
CA VAL A 111 -5.13 1.03 12.06
C VAL A 111 -6.40 1.89 12.05
N TYR A 112 -7.22 1.79 11.02
CA TYR A 112 -8.29 2.76 10.80
C TYR A 112 -9.69 2.27 11.18
N SER A 113 -9.92 0.97 11.28
CA SER A 113 -11.25 0.47 11.65
C SER A 113 -11.65 0.79 13.11
N PRO A 114 -10.74 0.93 14.10
CA PRO A 114 -11.12 1.34 15.45
C PRO A 114 -11.35 2.84 15.60
N GLU A 115 -10.88 3.66 14.63
CA GLU A 115 -10.97 5.12 14.72
C GLU A 115 -12.43 5.59 14.65
N LYS A 116 -12.87 6.35 15.66
CA LYS A 116 -14.26 6.82 15.77
C LYS A 116 -14.47 8.26 15.34
N ARG A 117 -13.47 9.13 15.56
CA ARG A 117 -13.59 10.56 15.28
C ARG A 117 -13.37 10.90 13.82
N HIS A 118 -12.33 10.31 13.23
CA HIS A 118 -11.90 10.57 11.86
C HIS A 118 -11.68 9.24 11.12
N PRO A 119 -12.75 8.41 10.98
CA PRO A 119 -12.62 7.09 10.38
C PRO A 119 -12.26 7.15 8.90
N VAL A 120 -12.49 8.28 8.26
CA VAL A 120 -12.25 8.53 6.83
C VAL A 120 -11.75 9.96 6.61
N GLU A 121 -11.17 10.25 5.45
CA GLU A 121 -10.76 11.61 5.05
C GLU A 121 -11.90 12.37 4.38
N VAL A 122 -12.68 11.68 3.54
CA VAL A 122 -13.87 12.22 2.88
C VAL A 122 -15.06 11.35 3.26
N ALA A 123 -16.09 11.96 3.80
CA ALA A 123 -17.28 11.27 4.27
C ALA A 123 -18.19 10.82 3.11
N ALA A 124 -19.05 9.85 3.37
CA ALA A 124 -20.05 9.37 2.41
C ALA A 124 -21.01 10.45 1.91
N SER A 125 -21.26 11.50 2.71
CA SER A 125 -22.04 12.67 2.27
C SER A 125 -21.44 13.39 1.07
N GLU A 126 -20.13 13.23 0.84
CA GLU A 126 -19.38 13.80 -0.27
C GLU A 126 -18.89 12.72 -1.25
N GLN A 127 -19.67 11.65 -1.43
CA GLN A 127 -19.27 10.47 -2.23
C GLN A 127 -18.83 10.85 -3.65
N GLN A 128 -19.50 11.79 -4.30
CA GLN A 128 -19.13 12.22 -5.65
C GLN A 128 -17.74 12.84 -5.66
N HIS A 129 -17.44 13.71 -4.69
CA HIS A 129 -16.11 14.30 -4.53
C HIS A 129 -15.06 13.23 -4.23
N LEU A 130 -15.35 12.32 -3.30
CA LEU A 130 -14.49 11.20 -2.92
C LEU A 130 -14.09 10.37 -4.15
N VAL A 131 -15.05 9.95 -4.95
CA VAL A 131 -14.79 9.14 -6.15
C VAL A 131 -13.95 9.88 -7.17
N GLN A 132 -14.28 11.16 -7.46
CA GLN A 132 -13.51 11.96 -8.41
C GLN A 132 -12.08 12.21 -7.94
N TRP A 133 -11.90 12.51 -6.66
CA TRP A 133 -10.58 12.76 -6.07
C TRP A 133 -9.71 11.51 -6.10
N LEU A 134 -10.21 10.38 -5.59
CA LEU A 134 -9.48 9.12 -5.58
C LEU A 134 -9.20 8.60 -6.99
N SER A 135 -10.15 8.76 -7.93
CA SER A 135 -9.94 8.37 -9.33
C SER A 135 -8.79 9.13 -9.98
N ARG A 136 -8.65 10.45 -9.69
CA ARG A 136 -7.51 11.23 -10.18
C ARG A 136 -6.19 10.81 -9.54
N ARG A 137 -6.22 10.45 -8.25
CA ARG A 137 -5.01 10.04 -7.51
C ARG A 137 -4.48 8.68 -7.92
N LEU A 138 -5.37 7.78 -8.35
CA LEU A 138 -5.02 6.43 -8.78
C LEU A 138 -4.92 6.32 -10.31
N ASP A 139 -5.14 7.42 -11.02
CA ASP A 139 -5.16 7.48 -12.50
C ASP A 139 -6.08 6.41 -13.13
N ARG A 140 -7.22 6.17 -12.47
CA ARG A 140 -8.21 5.17 -12.89
C ARG A 140 -9.61 5.56 -12.40
N PRO A 141 -10.65 5.43 -13.24
CA PRO A 141 -12.02 5.62 -12.79
C PRO A 141 -12.38 4.56 -11.74
N LEU A 142 -12.77 5.03 -10.57
CA LEU A 142 -13.20 4.18 -9.45
C LEU A 142 -14.72 4.18 -9.34
N LYS A 143 -15.24 3.08 -8.79
CA LYS A 143 -16.63 2.96 -8.34
C LYS A 143 -16.66 2.60 -6.86
N VAL A 144 -17.65 3.09 -6.15
CA VAL A 144 -17.96 2.63 -4.80
C VAL A 144 -19.06 1.59 -4.92
N PRO A 145 -18.84 0.35 -4.49
CA PRO A 145 -19.89 -0.67 -4.49
C PRO A 145 -20.99 -0.32 -3.47
N ASP A 146 -22.21 -0.64 -3.80
CA ASP A 146 -23.36 -0.54 -2.88
C ASP A 146 -23.50 -1.87 -2.13
N LEU A 147 -23.31 -1.83 -0.83
CA LEU A 147 -23.43 -2.98 0.07
C LEU A 147 -24.66 -2.87 1.00
N SER A 148 -25.59 -1.98 0.68
CA SER A 148 -26.80 -1.75 1.49
C SER A 148 -27.68 -3.00 1.60
N ALA A 149 -27.78 -3.79 0.54
CA ALA A 149 -28.50 -5.07 0.55
C ALA A 149 -27.88 -6.11 1.50
N GLN A 150 -26.59 -5.97 1.83
CA GLN A 150 -25.86 -6.79 2.80
C GLN A 150 -25.82 -6.13 4.19
N GLY A 151 -26.52 -5.02 4.37
CA GLY A 151 -26.62 -4.29 5.63
C GLY A 151 -25.44 -3.37 5.95
N TYR A 152 -24.58 -3.05 4.96
CA TYR A 152 -23.44 -2.15 5.15
C TYR A 152 -23.65 -0.84 4.40
N ALA A 153 -23.49 0.28 5.11
CA ALA A 153 -23.51 1.61 4.53
C ALA A 153 -22.09 2.15 4.37
N LEU A 154 -21.85 2.93 3.30
CA LEU A 154 -20.59 3.63 3.12
C LEU A 154 -20.41 4.67 4.24
N VAL A 155 -19.28 4.64 4.92
CA VAL A 155 -18.83 5.68 5.86
C VAL A 155 -18.09 6.78 5.12
N GLY A 156 -17.27 6.41 4.14
CA GLY A 156 -16.46 7.28 3.30
C GLY A 156 -15.20 6.59 2.81
N GLY A 157 -14.16 7.38 2.54
CA GLY A 157 -12.89 6.83 2.07
C GLY A 157 -11.71 7.72 2.37
N ARG A 158 -10.52 7.21 2.02
CA ARG A 158 -9.23 7.88 2.19
C ARG A 158 -8.22 7.47 1.14
N LEU A 159 -7.18 8.27 1.02
CA LEU A 159 -5.98 7.96 0.26
C LEU A 159 -4.89 7.45 1.21
N LEU A 160 -4.21 6.39 0.84
CA LEU A 160 -3.13 5.79 1.62
C LEU A 160 -1.87 5.64 0.76
N PRO A 161 -0.68 5.72 1.34
CA PRO A 161 0.53 5.28 0.67
C PRO A 161 0.56 3.76 0.58
N GLY A 162 1.10 3.22 -0.50
CA GLY A 162 1.43 1.81 -0.67
C GLY A 162 2.84 1.67 -1.24
N ASP A 163 3.38 0.46 -1.20
CA ASP A 163 4.75 0.19 -1.67
C ASP A 163 4.93 0.56 -3.16
N ASP A 164 3.90 0.31 -3.98
CA ASP A 164 3.92 0.56 -5.44
C ASP A 164 3.13 1.82 -5.85
N GLY A 165 2.83 2.74 -4.92
CA GLY A 165 2.13 3.98 -5.21
C GLY A 165 0.89 4.23 -4.35
N ALA A 166 0.00 5.08 -4.85
CA ALA A 166 -1.20 5.46 -4.12
C ALA A 166 -2.20 4.31 -4.00
N ARG A 167 -2.89 4.27 -2.85
CA ARG A 167 -3.96 3.32 -2.54
C ARG A 167 -5.22 4.07 -2.13
N ALA A 168 -6.38 3.56 -2.48
CA ALA A 168 -7.64 4.02 -1.93
C ALA A 168 -8.18 3.00 -0.94
N GLN A 169 -8.87 3.49 0.08
CA GLN A 169 -9.62 2.67 1.02
C GLN A 169 -11.02 3.24 1.16
N PHE A 170 -12.04 2.44 0.87
CA PHE A 170 -13.41 2.71 1.25
C PHE A 170 -13.74 1.96 2.53
N MET A 171 -14.48 2.60 3.41
CA MET A 171 -14.94 2.02 4.68
C MET A 171 -16.45 1.94 4.68
N PHE A 172 -16.96 0.78 5.06
CA PHE A 172 -18.37 0.50 5.23
C PHE A 172 -18.62 0.08 6.67
N GLU A 173 -19.82 0.36 7.18
CA GLU A 173 -20.22 0.01 8.55
C GLU A 173 -21.66 -0.50 8.55
N ASN A 174 -21.93 -1.54 9.33
CA ASN A 174 -23.30 -2.05 9.52
C ASN A 174 -23.94 -1.44 10.78
N ALA A 175 -25.22 -1.74 11.00
CA ALA A 175 -25.98 -1.22 12.15
C ALA A 175 -25.41 -1.66 13.51
N ALA A 176 -24.62 -2.74 13.57
CA ALA A 176 -23.94 -3.19 14.77
C ALA A 176 -22.55 -2.53 14.98
N GLY A 177 -22.16 -1.59 14.11
CA GLY A 177 -20.85 -0.94 14.17
C GLY A 177 -19.68 -1.80 13.66
N GLN A 178 -19.97 -2.92 13.00
CA GLN A 178 -18.93 -3.73 12.37
C GLN A 178 -18.49 -3.06 11.06
N ARG A 179 -17.18 -2.93 10.89
CA ARG A 179 -16.56 -2.28 9.74
C ARG A 179 -16.01 -3.28 8.76
N VAL A 180 -16.15 -2.96 7.50
CA VAL A 180 -15.55 -3.65 6.36
C VAL A 180 -14.81 -2.60 5.55
N THR A 181 -13.60 -2.89 5.08
CA THR A 181 -12.85 -1.98 4.24
C THR A 181 -12.54 -2.62 2.90
N LEU A 182 -12.72 -1.86 1.83
CA LEU A 182 -12.27 -2.19 0.49
C LEU A 182 -11.02 -1.36 0.19
N TYR A 183 -9.88 -2.03 0.14
CA TYR A 183 -8.58 -1.46 -0.20
C TYR A 183 -8.26 -1.76 -1.65
N LEU A 184 -7.81 -0.76 -2.42
CA LEU A 184 -7.58 -0.91 -3.84
C LEU A 184 -6.46 -0.02 -4.37
N GLY A 185 -5.81 -0.46 -5.45
CA GLY A 185 -4.74 0.30 -6.10
C GLY A 185 -4.04 -0.48 -7.20
N ALA A 186 -3.25 0.23 -8.00
CA ALA A 186 -2.45 -0.38 -9.03
C ALA A 186 -1.41 -1.33 -8.42
N LEU A 187 -1.27 -2.51 -9.00
CA LEU A 187 -0.15 -3.41 -8.72
C LEU A 187 0.88 -3.22 -9.83
N ASP A 188 2.10 -2.86 -9.45
CA ASP A 188 3.16 -2.59 -10.42
C ASP A 188 3.51 -3.86 -11.21
N ASP A 189 3.19 -3.85 -12.47
CA ASP A 189 3.35 -4.97 -13.40
C ASP A 189 4.67 -4.86 -14.19
N LYS A 190 5.70 -4.18 -13.62
CA LYS A 190 7.01 -3.95 -14.28
C LYS A 190 7.71 -5.24 -14.73
N ALA A 191 7.25 -6.40 -14.26
CA ALA A 191 7.81 -7.71 -14.61
C ALA A 191 6.92 -8.54 -15.55
N ALA A 192 5.74 -8.06 -15.96
CA ALA A 192 4.81 -8.85 -16.75
C ALA A 192 4.75 -8.38 -18.22
N PRO A 193 4.87 -9.28 -19.19
CA PRO A 193 4.60 -8.94 -20.58
C PRO A 193 3.14 -8.48 -20.75
N ALA A 194 2.92 -7.54 -21.69
CA ALA A 194 1.62 -6.89 -21.94
C ALA A 194 0.42 -7.84 -22.10
N ALA A 195 0.65 -9.10 -22.46
CA ALA A 195 -0.37 -10.14 -22.55
C ALA A 195 -0.96 -10.59 -21.20
N SER A 196 -0.32 -10.28 -20.09
CA SER A 196 -0.78 -10.68 -18.73
C SER A 196 -1.48 -9.56 -17.96
N ALA A 197 -1.51 -8.33 -18.48
CA ALA A 197 -2.25 -7.21 -17.89
C ALA A 197 -3.78 -7.43 -17.84
N ASN A 198 -4.31 -8.36 -18.64
CA ASN A 198 -5.73 -8.71 -18.69
C ASN A 198 -6.10 -9.98 -17.90
N SER A 199 -5.21 -10.55 -17.07
CA SER A 199 -5.54 -11.76 -16.34
C SER A 199 -6.27 -11.43 -15.02
N GLU A 200 -7.54 -11.79 -14.97
CA GLU A 200 -8.28 -11.88 -13.71
C GLU A 200 -7.69 -13.01 -12.85
N THR A 201 -7.54 -12.77 -11.57
CA THR A 201 -7.19 -13.82 -10.62
C THR A 201 -8.43 -14.25 -9.85
N ALA A 202 -8.56 -15.56 -9.64
CA ALA A 202 -9.57 -16.08 -8.71
C ALA A 202 -9.39 -15.44 -7.32
N PHE A 203 -10.48 -15.31 -6.57
CA PHE A 203 -10.44 -14.87 -5.19
C PHE A 203 -9.46 -15.70 -4.36
N ARG A 204 -8.59 -15.00 -3.65
CA ARG A 204 -7.66 -15.59 -2.70
C ARG A 204 -8.04 -15.14 -1.29
N PHE A 205 -7.92 -16.05 -0.34
CA PHE A 205 -8.20 -15.77 1.07
C PHE A 205 -6.90 -15.69 1.85
N ALA A 206 -6.80 -14.68 2.70
CA ALA A 206 -5.74 -14.53 3.69
C ALA A 206 -6.40 -14.21 5.04
N SER A 207 -5.88 -14.79 6.09
CA SER A 207 -6.35 -14.52 7.45
C SER A 207 -5.16 -14.30 8.36
N SER A 208 -5.27 -13.30 9.21
CA SER A 208 -4.39 -13.05 10.36
C SER A 208 -5.24 -13.08 11.62
N ASP A 209 -4.61 -13.08 12.80
CA ASP A 209 -5.31 -13.18 14.10
C ASP A 209 -6.40 -12.10 14.29
N ALA A 210 -6.25 -10.96 13.66
CA ALA A 210 -7.13 -9.80 13.84
C ALA A 210 -8.13 -9.59 12.70
N VAL A 211 -7.84 -10.09 11.47
CA VAL A 211 -8.64 -9.74 10.29
C VAL A 211 -8.51 -10.81 9.20
N SER A 212 -9.63 -11.08 8.53
CA SER A 212 -9.69 -11.89 7.31
C SER A 212 -9.79 -10.98 6.09
N SER A 213 -9.17 -11.37 4.98
CA SER A 213 -9.20 -10.63 3.73
C SER A 213 -9.44 -11.57 2.55
N PHE A 214 -10.36 -11.19 1.68
CA PHE A 214 -10.41 -11.70 0.30
C PHE A 214 -9.76 -10.69 -0.62
N TYR A 215 -8.90 -11.17 -1.51
CA TYR A 215 -8.25 -10.32 -2.47
C TYR A 215 -8.24 -10.93 -3.86
N TRP A 216 -8.24 -10.06 -4.86
CA TRP A 216 -8.18 -10.41 -6.27
C TRP A 216 -7.47 -9.32 -7.05
N VAL A 217 -7.08 -9.64 -8.27
CA VAL A 217 -6.50 -8.69 -9.22
C VAL A 217 -7.35 -8.72 -10.47
N ASP A 218 -7.76 -7.55 -10.93
CA ASP A 218 -8.43 -7.34 -12.21
C ASP A 218 -7.67 -6.29 -13.01
N ARG A 219 -7.22 -6.66 -14.22
CA ARG A 219 -6.52 -5.76 -15.15
C ARG A 219 -5.39 -4.95 -14.54
N GLY A 220 -4.53 -5.59 -13.74
CA GLY A 220 -3.41 -4.94 -13.06
C GLY A 220 -3.78 -4.09 -11.86
N PHE A 221 -5.04 -4.14 -11.43
CA PHE A 221 -5.52 -3.44 -10.25
C PHE A 221 -5.89 -4.43 -9.15
N GLY A 222 -5.31 -4.26 -7.98
CA GLY A 222 -5.56 -5.08 -6.81
C GLY A 222 -6.76 -4.57 -6.01
N TYR A 223 -7.51 -5.48 -5.46
CA TYR A 223 -8.62 -5.25 -4.55
C TYR A 223 -8.47 -6.18 -3.35
N ALA A 224 -8.69 -5.66 -2.15
CA ALA A 224 -8.73 -6.46 -0.93
C ALA A 224 -9.89 -6.01 -0.05
N LEU A 225 -10.80 -6.93 0.24
CA LEU A 225 -11.91 -6.72 1.18
C LEU A 225 -11.53 -7.33 2.53
N SER A 226 -11.45 -6.50 3.57
CA SER A 226 -10.96 -6.89 4.89
C SER A 226 -11.99 -6.62 5.98
N ALA A 227 -12.22 -7.61 6.84
CA ALA A 227 -13.10 -7.50 8.01
C ALA A 227 -12.86 -8.66 9.00
N PRO A 228 -13.25 -8.52 10.28
CA PRO A 228 -13.24 -9.61 11.26
C PRO A 228 -14.51 -10.46 11.11
N LEU A 229 -14.73 -11.00 9.92
CA LEU A 229 -15.89 -11.80 9.57
C LEU A 229 -15.49 -13.25 9.28
N PRO A 230 -16.41 -14.22 9.49
CA PRO A 230 -16.23 -15.58 9.00
C PRO A 230 -16.01 -15.58 7.49
N ARG A 231 -15.22 -16.57 7.02
CA ARG A 231 -14.82 -16.68 5.63
C ARG A 231 -16.00 -16.60 4.63
N ASP A 232 -17.08 -17.32 4.93
CA ASP A 232 -18.22 -17.42 3.99
C ASP A 232 -19.00 -16.09 3.91
N ALA A 233 -19.16 -15.38 5.04
CA ALA A 233 -19.76 -14.07 5.06
C ALA A 233 -18.93 -13.05 4.28
N LEU A 234 -17.61 -13.06 4.49
CA LEU A 234 -16.69 -12.17 3.77
C LEU A 234 -16.64 -12.50 2.26
N LEU A 235 -16.72 -13.80 1.89
CA LEU A 235 -16.77 -14.23 0.49
C LEU A 235 -18.05 -13.73 -0.19
N SER A 236 -19.19 -13.78 0.49
CA SER A 236 -20.46 -13.23 -0.05
C SER A 236 -20.34 -11.75 -0.35
N LEU A 237 -19.75 -10.96 0.56
CA LEU A 237 -19.48 -9.54 0.35
C LEU A 237 -18.48 -9.31 -0.79
N ALA A 238 -17.41 -10.10 -0.88
CA ALA A 238 -16.42 -9.98 -1.94
C ALA A 238 -17.01 -10.26 -3.32
N ASN A 239 -17.90 -11.25 -3.43
CA ASN A 239 -18.63 -11.53 -4.67
C ASN A 239 -19.55 -10.37 -5.07
N GLU A 240 -20.21 -9.72 -4.10
CA GLU A 240 -21.05 -8.56 -4.35
C GLU A 240 -20.23 -7.37 -4.87
N VAL A 241 -19.12 -7.07 -4.17
CA VAL A 241 -18.18 -6.04 -4.59
C VAL A 241 -17.69 -6.31 -6.02
N TYR A 242 -17.25 -7.53 -6.31
CA TYR A 242 -16.71 -7.90 -7.63
C TYR A 242 -17.72 -7.73 -8.76
N ARG A 243 -18.99 -8.02 -8.53
CA ARG A 243 -20.05 -7.84 -9.54
C ARG A 243 -20.33 -6.40 -9.91
N GLN A 244 -19.97 -5.45 -9.01
CA GLN A 244 -20.27 -4.04 -9.19
C GLN A 244 -19.08 -3.23 -9.73
N LEU A 245 -17.85 -3.75 -9.65
CA LEU A 245 -16.64 -3.08 -10.12
C LEU A 245 -16.41 -3.30 -11.62
#